data_4043b10e1e0769a287188958f3d852ba
#
_entry.id   4043b10e1e0769a287188958f3d852ba
#
_cell.length_a   1.000
_cell.length_b   1.000
_cell.length_c   1.000
_cell.angle_alpha   90.00
_cell.angle_beta   90.00
_cell.angle_gamma   90.00
#
_symmetry.space_group_name_H-M   'P 1'
#
loop_
_entity.id
_entity.type
_entity.pdbx_description
1 polymer ?
#
loop_
_entity_poly.entity_id
_entity_poly.type
_entity_poly.pdbx_seq_one_letter_code
_entity_poly.pdbx_strand_id
1 'polypeptide(L)'
;MKITIHRGTNQIGGSVTEYEVNGWHLFIDYGEQLPGMTTTNDALEIDGLTKGDLSKSILLITHYHADHIGKIAELPVKLPIYMGKTACNILQVLSEHLSEVDNNHKMIAERLASIHTFSPGEEFAFGDLEILPVMIDHSAFDAYSFLIKEKTLKVLHTGDFRSHGFRSGKFLQAIRQYVGKVDYVVCEGTNITRPNATNKTEQELQCRLEQSFKENKNNVVYVSSTNIDRIFGLYHAALRAKRPFYVDSYQKRIMDTICQTNNLWSKSPLFNYGEYEPIELQYEHNEFKVNQKFNEFLKERGYVLIARPNQRFDNLLSRIPNDNRKTYLSMWNGYTDKNNAAYNPKLANSIGNDYLHMHTSGHCDKNSLQELFKEVSPKAIIPIHTNDPKIFSESFCEQWPILLLNDRETFETLPDIEYDNITGSIITIDKQQDKNTTKDFHKIKVNNIGIFNSTEDALNILKKIVYIPNRVVGFQIEDTEDMSPFHLITYCPDFSINAEYSFGNHKPGGADYQKPCKFKPGEKALAVHITESALIPCEIISPVTKELLWENAKLEGFYNSYEDMVQDMWDWDWDVVAVRPLIEYKPLLCETPRPFLLISRVHLFPYKEFSV
;
A
#
# COMPACT_ATOMS: atom_id res chain seq x y z
N MET A 1 -1.47 -15.18 -11.75
CA MET A 1 -2.28 -14.83 -10.54
C MET A 1 -3.18 -13.66 -10.88
N LYS A 2 -4.43 -13.68 -10.42
CA LYS A 2 -5.32 -12.51 -10.48
C LYS A 2 -5.41 -11.89 -9.10
N ILE A 3 -5.34 -10.56 -9.03
CA ILE A 3 -5.48 -9.78 -7.78
C ILE A 3 -6.72 -8.91 -7.93
N THR A 4 -7.73 -9.13 -7.09
CA THR A 4 -8.96 -8.34 -7.09
C THR A 4 -9.09 -7.58 -5.77
N ILE A 5 -9.25 -6.28 -5.84
CA ILE A 5 -9.57 -5.48 -4.65
C ILE A 5 -11.08 -5.32 -4.59
N HIS A 6 -11.74 -6.13 -3.79
CA HIS A 6 -13.20 -6.08 -3.67
C HIS A 6 -13.67 -4.81 -2.98
N ARG A 7 -12.88 -4.33 -2.02
CA ARG A 7 -13.11 -3.06 -1.31
C ARG A 7 -11.82 -2.58 -0.64
N GLY A 8 -11.60 -1.26 -0.60
CA GLY A 8 -10.48 -0.63 0.10
C GLY A 8 -9.56 0.23 -0.79
N THR A 9 -9.90 0.47 -2.06
CA THR A 9 -9.07 1.28 -2.98
C THR A 9 -9.17 2.78 -2.73
N ASN A 10 -10.33 3.28 -2.29
CA ASN A 10 -10.60 4.70 -2.03
C ASN A 10 -11.19 4.93 -0.64
N GLN A 11 -10.86 4.09 0.31
CA GLN A 11 -11.29 4.21 1.70
C GLN A 11 -10.29 3.58 2.66
N ILE A 12 -10.27 4.07 3.89
CA ILE A 12 -9.59 3.42 5.01
C ILE A 12 -10.59 2.43 5.63
N GLY A 13 -10.15 1.21 5.83
CA GLY A 13 -10.95 0.15 6.43
C GLY A 13 -11.94 -0.55 5.48
N GLY A 14 -12.56 -1.58 6.00
CA GLY A 14 -13.44 -2.46 5.25
C GLY A 14 -12.73 -3.27 4.17
N SER A 15 -11.44 -3.48 4.33
CA SER A 15 -10.57 -4.11 3.33
C SER A 15 -10.99 -5.54 3.00
N VAL A 16 -10.99 -5.86 1.70
CA VAL A 16 -11.19 -7.22 1.18
C VAL A 16 -10.39 -7.36 -0.11
N THR A 17 -9.38 -8.20 -0.09
CA THR A 17 -8.52 -8.48 -1.24
C THR A 17 -8.54 -9.97 -1.58
N GLU A 18 -8.59 -10.31 -2.85
CA GLU A 18 -8.56 -11.68 -3.37
C GLU A 18 -7.34 -11.92 -4.24
N TYR A 19 -6.75 -13.10 -4.10
CA TYR A 19 -5.73 -13.68 -4.96
C TYR A 19 -6.25 -14.98 -5.54
N GLU A 20 -6.44 -15.03 -6.87
CA GLU A 20 -6.95 -16.23 -7.57
C GLU A 20 -5.86 -16.85 -8.44
N VAL A 21 -5.70 -18.17 -8.31
CA VAL A 21 -4.85 -18.99 -9.17
C VAL A 21 -5.54 -20.30 -9.46
N ASN A 22 -5.80 -20.61 -10.73
CA ASN A 22 -6.39 -21.88 -11.18
C ASN A 22 -7.68 -22.29 -10.44
N GLY A 23 -8.49 -21.29 -10.08
CA GLY A 23 -9.74 -21.47 -9.33
C GLY A 23 -9.56 -21.74 -7.84
N TRP A 24 -8.35 -21.52 -7.26
CA TRP A 24 -8.12 -21.39 -5.83
C TRP A 24 -8.20 -19.92 -5.43
N HIS A 25 -8.98 -19.61 -4.41
CA HIS A 25 -9.31 -18.25 -3.97
C HIS A 25 -8.77 -18.01 -2.58
N LEU A 26 -7.74 -17.19 -2.47
CA LEU A 26 -7.18 -16.71 -1.22
C LEU A 26 -7.70 -15.30 -0.97
N PHE A 27 -8.50 -15.13 0.07
CA PHE A 27 -8.97 -13.82 0.52
C PHE A 27 -8.14 -13.31 1.69
N ILE A 28 -7.94 -11.99 1.75
CA ILE A 28 -7.30 -11.33 2.88
C ILE A 28 -8.23 -10.25 3.39
N ASP A 29 -8.56 -10.37 4.69
CA ASP A 29 -9.43 -9.52 5.48
C ASP A 29 -10.90 -9.51 5.01
N TYR A 30 -11.81 -9.27 5.96
CA TYR A 30 -13.23 -9.04 5.73
C TYR A 30 -13.77 -8.10 6.82
N GLY A 31 -13.49 -6.81 6.64
CA GLY A 31 -13.67 -5.80 7.66
C GLY A 31 -14.95 -4.98 7.57
N GLU A 32 -15.22 -4.25 8.64
CA GLU A 32 -16.25 -3.20 8.68
C GLU A 32 -15.77 -1.93 8.01
N GLN A 33 -16.69 -1.18 7.40
CA GLN A 33 -16.40 0.16 6.94
C GLN A 33 -16.36 1.13 8.12
N LEU A 34 -15.36 2.01 8.12
CA LEU A 34 -15.25 3.02 9.17
C LEU A 34 -16.32 4.12 9.01
N PRO A 35 -16.73 4.77 10.13
CA PRO A 35 -17.70 5.86 10.08
C PRO A 35 -17.24 6.99 9.14
N GLY A 36 -18.18 7.48 8.31
CA GLY A 36 -17.91 8.58 7.37
C GLY A 36 -17.33 8.17 6.03
N MET A 37 -17.12 6.89 5.77
CA MET A 37 -16.75 6.39 4.45
C MET A 37 -17.95 6.49 3.50
N THR A 38 -17.71 6.98 2.28
CA THR A 38 -18.76 7.29 1.29
C THR A 38 -19.22 6.10 0.46
N THR A 39 -18.55 4.97 0.57
CA THR A 39 -18.94 3.76 -0.17
C THR A 39 -20.18 3.14 0.44
N THR A 40 -21.09 2.69 -0.41
CA THR A 40 -22.33 2.08 -0.01
C THR A 40 -22.11 0.92 0.97
N ASN A 41 -22.92 0.83 2.02
CA ASN A 41 -22.95 -0.29 2.97
C ASN A 41 -23.51 -1.59 2.35
N ASP A 42 -23.44 -1.73 1.02
CA ASP A 42 -23.95 -2.90 0.35
C ASP A 42 -23.16 -4.14 0.79
N ALA A 43 -23.89 -5.16 1.16
CA ALA A 43 -23.32 -6.46 1.42
C ALA A 43 -22.49 -6.90 0.20
N LEU A 44 -21.22 -7.24 0.42
CA LEU A 44 -20.39 -7.71 -0.66
C LEU A 44 -20.85 -9.12 -1.05
N GLU A 45 -21.28 -9.26 -2.30
CA GLU A 45 -21.54 -10.56 -2.91
C GLU A 45 -20.30 -11.01 -3.69
N ILE A 46 -19.53 -11.93 -3.11
CA ILE A 46 -18.27 -12.41 -3.67
C ILE A 46 -18.35 -13.93 -3.76
N ASP A 47 -18.21 -14.47 -4.98
CA ASP A 47 -18.14 -15.91 -5.19
C ASP A 47 -16.89 -16.48 -4.54
N GLY A 48 -17.01 -17.63 -3.88
CA GLY A 48 -15.92 -18.22 -3.11
C GLY A 48 -15.70 -17.62 -1.72
N LEU A 49 -16.36 -16.49 -1.35
CA LEU A 49 -16.25 -15.88 -0.03
C LEU A 49 -17.60 -15.82 0.69
N THR A 50 -18.53 -15.05 0.15
CA THR A 50 -19.85 -14.84 0.78
C THR A 50 -20.92 -15.77 0.21
N LYS A 51 -20.71 -16.30 -0.97
CA LYS A 51 -21.61 -17.20 -1.70
C LYS A 51 -20.83 -18.16 -2.62
N GLY A 52 -21.55 -19.04 -3.32
CA GLY A 52 -21.00 -19.93 -4.30
C GLY A 52 -20.28 -21.15 -3.71
N ASP A 53 -19.35 -21.73 -4.46
CA ASP A 53 -18.53 -22.87 -4.03
C ASP A 53 -17.34 -22.40 -3.20
N LEU A 54 -17.28 -22.85 -1.95
CA LEU A 54 -16.22 -22.50 -1.00
C LEU A 54 -15.12 -23.56 -0.90
N SER A 55 -15.20 -24.64 -1.70
CA SER A 55 -14.31 -25.80 -1.55
C SER A 55 -12.84 -25.50 -1.85
N LYS A 56 -12.58 -24.44 -2.62
CA LYS A 56 -11.25 -23.96 -2.98
C LYS A 56 -10.98 -22.53 -2.45
N SER A 57 -11.54 -22.20 -1.30
CA SER A 57 -11.43 -20.85 -0.73
C SER A 57 -10.92 -20.87 0.70
N ILE A 58 -10.07 -19.91 1.05
CA ILE A 58 -9.68 -19.59 2.42
C ILE A 58 -9.68 -18.09 2.64
N LEU A 59 -9.86 -17.67 3.89
CA LEU A 59 -9.71 -16.29 4.34
C LEU A 59 -8.57 -16.20 5.34
N LEU A 60 -7.62 -15.31 5.10
CA LEU A 60 -6.57 -14.95 6.05
C LEU A 60 -6.90 -13.59 6.66
N ILE A 61 -6.67 -13.45 7.96
CA ILE A 61 -6.85 -12.20 8.69
C ILE A 61 -5.47 -11.63 9.06
N THR A 62 -5.22 -10.39 8.66
CA THR A 62 -3.96 -9.70 8.96
C THR A 62 -3.86 -9.36 10.44
N HIS A 63 -4.94 -8.84 11.04
CA HIS A 63 -5.01 -8.48 12.46
C HIS A 63 -6.46 -8.26 12.94
N TYR A 64 -6.65 -8.00 14.23
CA TYR A 64 -7.98 -8.01 14.88
C TYR A 64 -8.72 -6.67 14.90
N HIS A 65 -8.32 -5.63 14.20
CA HIS A 65 -9.12 -4.41 14.13
C HIS A 65 -10.41 -4.64 13.34
N ALA A 66 -11.49 -3.96 13.75
CA ALA A 66 -12.83 -4.19 13.19
C ALA A 66 -12.91 -3.97 11.67
N ASP A 67 -12.13 -3.04 11.14
CA ASP A 67 -12.04 -2.72 9.72
C ASP A 67 -11.28 -3.77 8.88
N HIS A 68 -10.77 -4.84 9.52
CA HIS A 68 -10.15 -6.01 8.89
C HIS A 68 -10.88 -7.32 9.18
N ILE A 69 -11.58 -7.43 10.34
CA ILE A 69 -12.21 -8.69 10.77
C ILE A 69 -13.68 -8.53 11.18
N GLY A 70 -14.19 -7.31 11.33
CA GLY A 70 -15.45 -7.04 12.00
C GLY A 70 -16.70 -7.71 11.38
N LYS A 71 -16.61 -8.20 10.14
CA LYS A 71 -17.73 -8.83 9.44
C LYS A 71 -17.60 -10.35 9.25
N ILE A 72 -16.64 -11.01 9.89
CA ILE A 72 -16.43 -12.46 9.71
C ILE A 72 -17.63 -13.30 10.16
N ALA A 73 -18.46 -12.78 11.05
CA ALA A 73 -19.69 -13.45 11.50
C ALA A 73 -20.77 -13.55 10.41
N GLU A 74 -20.69 -12.68 9.37
CA GLU A 74 -21.59 -12.71 8.21
C GLU A 74 -21.21 -13.80 7.21
N LEU A 75 -19.98 -14.36 7.31
CA LEU A 75 -19.45 -15.32 6.35
C LEU A 75 -19.99 -16.74 6.60
N PRO A 76 -20.12 -17.56 5.53
CA PRO A 76 -20.54 -18.95 5.68
C PRO A 76 -19.65 -19.72 6.66
N VAL A 77 -20.26 -20.51 7.55
CA VAL A 77 -19.54 -21.25 8.59
C VAL A 77 -18.51 -22.23 8.03
N LYS A 78 -18.76 -22.75 6.81
CA LYS A 78 -17.87 -23.70 6.13
C LYS A 78 -16.59 -23.08 5.58
N LEU A 79 -16.54 -21.75 5.44
CA LEU A 79 -15.33 -21.08 4.95
C LEU A 79 -14.21 -21.21 6.00
N PRO A 80 -13.05 -21.80 5.65
CA PRO A 80 -11.89 -21.83 6.53
C PRO A 80 -11.32 -20.42 6.71
N ILE A 81 -11.17 -19.98 7.96
CA ILE A 81 -10.56 -18.69 8.32
C ILE A 81 -9.30 -18.95 9.12
N TYR A 82 -8.24 -18.22 8.82
CA TYR A 82 -6.95 -18.33 9.50
C TYR A 82 -6.50 -16.97 10.03
N MET A 83 -5.95 -16.94 11.24
CA MET A 83 -5.32 -15.74 11.81
C MET A 83 -4.22 -16.08 12.81
N GLY A 84 -3.48 -15.08 13.28
CA GLY A 84 -2.48 -15.24 14.32
C GLY A 84 -3.10 -15.73 15.64
N LYS A 85 -2.43 -16.65 16.32
CA LYS A 85 -2.95 -17.29 17.56
C LYS A 85 -3.21 -16.27 18.67
N THR A 86 -2.28 -15.34 18.88
CA THR A 86 -2.43 -14.34 19.95
C THR A 86 -3.49 -13.32 19.57
N ALA A 87 -3.53 -12.93 18.29
CA ALA A 87 -4.57 -12.04 17.75
C ALA A 87 -5.97 -12.63 17.97
N CYS A 88 -6.15 -13.94 17.69
CA CYS A 88 -7.40 -14.66 17.94
C CYS A 88 -7.79 -14.64 19.43
N ASN A 89 -6.85 -14.90 20.33
CA ASN A 89 -7.10 -14.90 21.78
C ASN A 89 -7.48 -13.50 22.30
N ILE A 90 -6.84 -12.43 21.79
CA ILE A 90 -7.17 -11.04 22.15
C ILE A 90 -8.58 -10.71 21.68
N LEU A 91 -8.89 -11.05 20.42
CA LEU A 91 -10.21 -10.81 19.85
C LEU A 91 -11.31 -11.59 20.59
N GLN A 92 -11.02 -12.80 21.06
CA GLN A 92 -11.94 -13.59 21.90
C GLN A 92 -12.28 -12.82 23.18
N VAL A 93 -11.26 -12.34 23.92
CA VAL A 93 -11.48 -11.55 25.15
C VAL A 93 -12.26 -10.26 24.89
N LEU A 94 -11.94 -9.56 23.79
CA LEU A 94 -12.65 -8.36 23.36
C LEU A 94 -14.14 -8.67 23.05
N SER A 95 -14.37 -9.69 22.21
CA SER A 95 -15.71 -10.04 21.76
C SER A 95 -16.59 -10.57 22.89
N GLU A 96 -16.04 -11.38 23.80
CA GLU A 96 -16.75 -11.79 25.01
C GLU A 96 -17.15 -10.59 25.89
N HIS A 97 -16.24 -9.62 26.06
CA HIS A 97 -16.54 -8.41 26.85
C HIS A 97 -17.64 -7.56 26.22
N LEU A 98 -17.62 -7.40 24.88
CA LEU A 98 -18.60 -6.57 24.18
C LEU A 98 -19.89 -7.31 23.87
N SER A 99 -19.93 -8.65 23.94
CA SER A 99 -21.12 -9.46 23.67
C SER A 99 -22.33 -9.14 24.55
N GLU A 100 -22.10 -8.53 25.72
CA GLU A 100 -23.15 -8.07 26.62
C GLU A 100 -23.99 -6.90 26.05
N VAL A 101 -23.41 -6.14 25.12
CA VAL A 101 -24.01 -4.89 24.58
C VAL A 101 -24.08 -4.86 23.05
N ASP A 102 -23.42 -5.79 22.39
CA ASP A 102 -23.30 -5.85 20.92
C ASP A 102 -23.43 -7.30 20.42
N ASN A 103 -24.53 -7.57 19.67
CA ASN A 103 -24.78 -8.90 19.14
C ASN A 103 -23.78 -9.34 18.08
N ASN A 104 -23.18 -8.41 17.32
CA ASN A 104 -22.14 -8.74 16.35
C ASN A 104 -20.93 -9.35 17.06
N HIS A 105 -20.47 -8.75 18.16
CA HIS A 105 -19.38 -9.31 18.96
C HIS A 105 -19.71 -10.68 19.55
N LYS A 106 -20.98 -10.96 19.91
CA LYS A 106 -21.38 -12.30 20.31
C LYS A 106 -21.19 -13.30 19.18
N MET A 107 -21.63 -12.97 17.98
CA MET A 107 -21.50 -13.82 16.81
C MET A 107 -20.01 -14.01 16.41
N ILE A 108 -19.19 -12.96 16.54
CA ILE A 108 -17.73 -13.06 16.33
C ILE A 108 -17.12 -14.02 17.34
N ALA A 109 -17.44 -13.92 18.63
CA ALA A 109 -16.91 -14.82 19.66
C ALA A 109 -17.26 -16.30 19.36
N GLU A 110 -18.47 -16.57 18.90
CA GLU A 110 -18.90 -17.90 18.45
C GLU A 110 -18.11 -18.37 17.23
N ARG A 111 -17.88 -17.47 16.24
CA ARG A 111 -17.12 -17.76 15.02
C ARG A 111 -15.65 -18.08 15.29
N LEU A 112 -15.03 -17.41 16.28
CA LEU A 112 -13.63 -17.61 16.66
C LEU A 112 -13.31 -19.05 17.09
N ALA A 113 -14.29 -19.79 17.61
CA ALA A 113 -14.12 -21.20 17.98
C ALA A 113 -13.77 -22.12 16.78
N SER A 114 -14.07 -21.69 15.55
CA SER A 114 -13.79 -22.45 14.32
C SER A 114 -12.62 -21.88 13.50
N ILE A 115 -11.94 -20.85 13.99
CA ILE A 115 -10.80 -20.25 13.30
C ILE A 115 -9.55 -21.11 13.46
N HIS A 116 -8.84 -21.32 12.36
CA HIS A 116 -7.53 -21.94 12.35
C HIS A 116 -6.43 -20.90 12.64
N THR A 117 -5.30 -21.36 13.11
CA THR A 117 -4.15 -20.47 13.37
C THR A 117 -2.95 -20.90 12.56
N PHE A 118 -2.17 -19.92 12.08
CA PHE A 118 -0.88 -20.14 11.45
C PHE A 118 0.27 -19.74 12.38
N SER A 119 1.47 -20.22 12.09
CA SER A 119 2.70 -19.83 12.79
C SER A 119 3.44 -18.74 12.02
N PRO A 120 3.98 -17.71 12.68
CA PRO A 120 4.78 -16.70 12.04
C PRO A 120 6.08 -17.27 11.44
N GLY A 121 6.38 -16.95 10.19
CA GLY A 121 7.58 -17.39 9.50
C GLY A 121 7.55 -18.85 9.03
N GLU A 122 6.43 -19.56 9.18
CA GLU A 122 6.22 -20.91 8.65
C GLU A 122 5.33 -20.84 7.40
N GLU A 123 5.90 -21.23 6.28
CA GLU A 123 5.21 -21.25 4.99
C GLU A 123 4.24 -22.44 4.92
N PHE A 124 3.07 -22.24 4.34
CA PHE A 124 2.10 -23.28 4.07
C PHE A 124 1.52 -23.17 2.66
N ALA A 125 1.11 -24.29 2.09
CA ALA A 125 0.52 -24.38 0.77
C ALA A 125 -1.01 -24.32 0.81
N PHE A 126 -1.60 -23.63 -0.17
CA PHE A 126 -3.03 -23.64 -0.42
C PHE A 126 -3.28 -23.71 -1.94
N GLY A 127 -3.64 -24.89 -2.45
CA GLY A 127 -3.71 -25.14 -3.88
C GLY A 127 -2.38 -24.90 -4.56
N ASP A 128 -2.36 -24.02 -5.56
CA ASP A 128 -1.16 -23.62 -6.29
C ASP A 128 -0.44 -22.40 -5.67
N LEU A 129 -0.89 -21.96 -4.49
CA LEU A 129 -0.30 -20.85 -3.73
C LEU A 129 0.55 -21.35 -2.57
N GLU A 130 1.68 -20.69 -2.35
CA GLU A 130 2.50 -20.80 -1.13
C GLU A 130 2.37 -19.48 -0.35
N ILE A 131 2.09 -19.55 0.94
CA ILE A 131 1.80 -18.39 1.77
C ILE A 131 2.73 -18.38 2.97
N LEU A 132 3.46 -17.27 3.14
CA LEU A 132 4.33 -17.05 4.28
C LEU A 132 3.80 -15.90 5.14
N PRO A 133 3.28 -16.17 6.35
CA PRO A 133 2.90 -15.13 7.30
C PRO A 133 4.15 -14.47 7.90
N VAL A 134 4.30 -13.17 7.71
CA VAL A 134 5.42 -12.38 8.24
C VAL A 134 4.90 -11.43 9.31
N MET A 135 5.32 -11.63 10.55
CA MET A 135 4.90 -10.77 11.66
C MET A 135 5.46 -9.36 11.49
N ILE A 136 4.59 -8.36 11.65
CA ILE A 136 4.91 -6.94 11.46
C ILE A 136 4.62 -6.12 12.71
N ASP A 137 5.10 -4.88 12.72
CA ASP A 137 4.77 -3.90 13.76
C ASP A 137 3.49 -3.14 13.37
N HIS A 138 2.49 -3.20 14.23
CA HIS A 138 1.24 -2.45 14.15
C HIS A 138 0.72 -2.18 15.55
N SER A 139 -0.30 -1.31 15.69
CA SER A 139 -0.94 -1.07 16.99
C SER A 139 -1.68 -2.30 17.53
N ALA A 140 -2.20 -3.15 16.64
CA ALA A 140 -2.64 -4.49 16.97
C ALA A 140 -1.42 -5.41 17.21
N PHE A 141 -1.50 -6.23 18.26
CA PHE A 141 -0.48 -7.23 18.53
C PHE A 141 -0.71 -8.48 17.68
N ASP A 142 0.37 -9.14 17.26
CA ASP A 142 0.28 -10.35 16.41
C ASP A 142 -0.35 -10.03 15.03
N ALA A 143 0.10 -8.92 14.42
CA ALA A 143 -0.30 -8.48 13.09
C ALA A 143 0.66 -9.02 12.02
N TYR A 144 0.15 -9.25 10.79
CA TYR A 144 0.87 -9.94 9.73
C TYR A 144 0.75 -9.26 8.37
N SER A 145 1.89 -9.26 7.67
CA SER A 145 1.93 -9.22 6.21
C SER A 145 1.96 -10.65 5.68
N PHE A 146 1.52 -10.84 4.43
CA PHE A 146 1.58 -12.13 3.76
C PHE A 146 2.43 -12.04 2.50
N LEU A 147 3.47 -12.88 2.40
CA LEU A 147 4.14 -13.13 1.14
C LEU A 147 3.42 -14.29 0.43
N ILE A 148 2.80 -13.98 -0.70
CA ILE A 148 2.02 -14.90 -1.51
C ILE A 148 2.83 -15.23 -2.76
N LYS A 149 3.01 -16.51 -3.03
CA LYS A 149 3.82 -16.98 -4.15
C LYS A 149 3.00 -17.90 -5.06
N GLU A 150 3.24 -17.76 -6.35
CA GLU A 150 2.84 -18.70 -7.38
C GLU A 150 4.06 -18.98 -8.25
N LYS A 151 4.65 -20.17 -8.14
CA LYS A 151 5.93 -20.49 -8.83
C LYS A 151 7.02 -19.45 -8.52
N THR A 152 7.43 -18.67 -9.52
CA THR A 152 8.44 -17.61 -9.38
C THR A 152 7.86 -16.25 -8.99
N LEU A 153 6.55 -16.07 -9.22
CA LEU A 153 5.84 -14.81 -8.91
C LEU A 153 5.69 -14.63 -7.40
N LYS A 154 5.97 -13.42 -6.92
CA LYS A 154 5.90 -13.05 -5.50
C LYS A 154 5.10 -11.78 -5.31
N VAL A 155 4.09 -11.82 -4.46
CA VAL A 155 3.29 -10.66 -4.07
C VAL A 155 3.38 -10.47 -2.56
N LEU A 156 3.70 -9.28 -2.11
CA LEU A 156 3.62 -8.90 -0.70
C LEU A 156 2.32 -8.16 -0.45
N HIS A 157 1.44 -8.71 0.38
CA HIS A 157 0.30 -8.00 0.97
C HIS A 157 0.71 -7.49 2.33
N THR A 158 0.80 -6.16 2.51
CA THR A 158 1.40 -5.61 3.74
C THR A 158 0.50 -5.78 4.96
N GLY A 159 -0.84 -5.80 4.79
CA GLY A 159 -1.73 -5.44 5.88
C GLY A 159 -1.40 -4.04 6.40
N ASP A 160 -1.88 -3.70 7.58
CA ASP A 160 -1.55 -2.44 8.25
C ASP A 160 -0.25 -2.57 9.04
N PHE A 161 0.67 -1.63 8.87
CA PHE A 161 1.95 -1.67 9.56
C PHE A 161 2.47 -0.29 9.94
N ARG A 162 3.48 -0.26 10.80
CA ARG A 162 4.21 0.96 11.17
C ARG A 162 5.68 0.67 11.40
N SER A 163 6.52 1.70 11.44
CA SER A 163 7.96 1.59 11.71
C SER A 163 8.40 2.37 12.96
N HIS A 164 7.48 2.65 13.89
CA HIS A 164 7.74 3.47 15.08
C HIS A 164 7.16 2.88 16.38
N GLY A 165 6.71 1.63 16.35
CA GLY A 165 6.35 0.86 17.55
C GLY A 165 7.57 0.25 18.25
N PHE A 166 7.36 -0.53 19.29
CA PHE A 166 8.45 -1.20 20.02
C PHE A 166 9.18 -2.27 19.20
N ARG A 167 8.53 -2.78 18.15
CA ARG A 167 9.06 -3.82 17.26
C ARG A 167 9.71 -3.26 15.99
N SER A 168 9.62 -1.96 15.76
CA SER A 168 10.02 -1.26 14.54
C SER A 168 11.48 -1.50 14.14
N GLY A 169 12.40 -1.56 15.08
CA GLY A 169 13.82 -1.79 14.80
C GLY A 169 14.15 -3.13 14.12
N LYS A 170 13.18 -4.05 14.04
CA LYS A 170 13.34 -5.35 13.37
C LYS A 170 12.50 -5.49 12.09
N PHE A 171 11.69 -4.50 11.75
CA PHE A 171 10.78 -4.57 10.60
C PHE A 171 11.53 -4.84 9.29
N LEU A 172 12.44 -3.95 8.89
CA LEU A 172 13.21 -4.12 7.65
C LEU A 172 14.11 -5.38 7.68
N GLN A 173 14.60 -5.76 8.86
CA GLN A 173 15.36 -7.00 8.99
C GLN A 173 14.49 -8.23 8.69
N ALA A 174 13.25 -8.25 9.21
CA ALA A 174 12.29 -9.31 8.92
C ALA A 174 11.91 -9.34 7.43
N ILE A 175 11.69 -8.18 6.82
CA ILE A 175 11.42 -8.08 5.37
C ILE A 175 12.59 -8.65 4.56
N ARG A 176 13.84 -8.31 4.87
CA ARG A 176 15.04 -8.89 4.20
C ARG A 176 15.11 -10.40 4.35
N GLN A 177 14.86 -10.87 5.55
CA GLN A 177 15.04 -12.29 5.89
C GLN A 177 13.95 -13.18 5.29
N TYR A 178 12.69 -12.75 5.34
CA TYR A 178 11.54 -13.58 5.01
C TYR A 178 10.90 -13.25 3.66
N VAL A 179 11.00 -12.02 3.18
CA VAL A 179 10.33 -11.56 1.96
C VAL A 179 11.32 -11.44 0.80
N GLY A 180 12.37 -10.63 0.96
CA GLY A 180 13.30 -10.30 -0.13
C GLY A 180 12.65 -9.48 -1.23
N LYS A 181 13.09 -9.66 -2.47
CA LYS A 181 12.51 -8.98 -3.64
C LYS A 181 11.17 -9.59 -4.02
N VAL A 182 10.23 -8.74 -4.46
CA VAL A 182 8.89 -9.18 -4.89
C VAL A 182 8.52 -8.54 -6.23
N ASP A 183 7.55 -9.13 -6.91
CA ASP A 183 7.03 -8.59 -8.17
C ASP A 183 5.99 -7.49 -7.90
N TYR A 184 5.10 -7.72 -6.97
CA TYR A 184 4.03 -6.75 -6.62
C TYR A 184 3.93 -6.55 -5.12
N VAL A 185 3.49 -5.33 -4.76
CA VAL A 185 3.12 -5.00 -3.37
C VAL A 185 1.69 -4.49 -3.35
N VAL A 186 0.83 -5.12 -2.57
CA VAL A 186 -0.48 -4.58 -2.19
C VAL A 186 -0.32 -3.92 -0.83
N CYS A 187 -0.46 -2.60 -0.76
CA CYS A 187 0.05 -1.80 0.35
C CYS A 187 -0.94 -0.80 0.91
N GLU A 188 -1.00 -0.69 2.24
CA GLU A 188 -1.74 0.36 2.93
C GLU A 188 -1.21 1.77 2.60
N GLY A 189 -2.11 2.77 2.63
CA GLY A 189 -1.78 4.18 2.46
C GLY A 189 -2.51 5.11 3.42
N THR A 190 -2.81 4.65 4.63
CA THR A 190 -3.66 5.37 5.62
C THR A 190 -3.19 6.79 5.92
N ASN A 191 -1.87 6.98 6.07
CA ASN A 191 -1.30 8.28 6.44
C ASN A 191 -0.73 9.07 5.26
N ILE A 192 -1.02 8.69 4.03
CA ILE A 192 -0.37 9.29 2.84
C ILE A 192 -0.62 10.80 2.71
N THR A 193 -1.77 11.29 3.15
CA THR A 193 -2.14 12.71 3.11
C THR A 193 -1.58 13.51 4.27
N ARG A 194 -0.97 12.86 5.28
CA ARG A 194 -0.42 13.57 6.43
C ARG A 194 0.93 14.21 6.07
N PRO A 195 1.20 15.42 6.60
CA PRO A 195 2.53 16.04 6.43
C PRO A 195 3.63 15.08 6.88
N ASN A 196 4.80 15.17 6.26
CA ASN A 196 6.02 14.39 6.59
C ASN A 196 6.56 14.64 8.01
N ALA A 197 5.69 14.82 9.00
CA ALA A 197 6.09 14.85 10.38
C ALA A 197 6.45 13.42 10.80
N THR A 198 7.67 13.22 11.25
CA THR A 198 8.08 11.96 11.86
C THR A 198 7.13 11.63 13.02
N ASN A 199 6.48 10.47 12.96
CA ASN A 199 5.70 9.98 14.08
C ASN A 199 6.61 9.82 15.29
N LYS A 200 6.12 10.19 16.48
CA LYS A 200 6.82 9.84 17.71
C LYS A 200 6.83 8.33 17.86
N THR A 201 7.95 7.79 18.30
CA THR A 201 8.04 6.36 18.58
C THR A 201 7.29 6.01 19.87
N GLU A 202 6.85 4.75 20.01
CA GLU A 202 6.28 4.26 21.28
C GLU A 202 7.27 4.42 22.44
N GLN A 203 8.57 4.27 22.18
CA GLN A 203 9.63 4.49 23.18
C GLN A 203 9.69 5.94 23.65
N GLU A 204 9.64 6.92 22.75
CA GLU A 204 9.60 8.34 23.12
C GLU A 204 8.34 8.69 23.91
N LEU A 205 7.19 8.15 23.51
CA LEU A 205 5.95 8.34 24.26
C LEU A 205 6.01 7.73 25.65
N GLN A 206 6.59 6.52 25.78
CA GLN A 206 6.79 5.89 27.08
C GLN A 206 7.69 6.74 27.99
N CYS A 207 8.79 7.30 27.48
CA CYS A 207 9.67 8.19 28.25
C CYS A 207 8.94 9.46 28.70
N ARG A 208 8.13 10.08 27.82
CA ARG A 208 7.33 11.26 28.15
C ARG A 208 6.24 10.96 29.19
N LEU A 209 5.59 9.80 29.08
CA LEU A 209 4.60 9.34 30.06
C LEU A 209 5.25 9.07 31.40
N GLU A 210 6.41 8.39 31.43
CA GLU A 210 7.19 8.18 32.65
C GLU A 210 7.51 9.48 33.36
N GLN A 211 8.03 10.49 32.63
CA GLN A 211 8.32 11.79 33.19
C GLN A 211 7.06 12.46 33.75
N SER A 212 5.97 12.44 33.00
CA SER A 212 4.70 13.02 33.43
C SER A 212 4.12 12.33 34.68
N PHE A 213 4.26 11.00 34.78
CA PHE A 213 3.81 10.23 35.95
C PHE A 213 4.69 10.45 37.17
N LYS A 214 5.97 10.84 37.01
CA LYS A 214 6.83 11.28 38.11
C LYS A 214 6.38 12.63 38.66
N GLU A 215 6.04 13.55 37.77
CA GLU A 215 5.60 14.92 38.12
C GLU A 215 4.18 14.95 38.68
N ASN A 216 3.29 14.10 38.18
CA ASN A 216 1.89 14.06 38.57
C ASN A 216 1.61 12.79 39.41
N LYS A 217 0.95 12.99 40.54
CA LYS A 217 0.69 11.90 41.49
C LYS A 217 -0.49 11.03 41.04
N ASN A 218 -1.54 11.67 40.52
CA ASN A 218 -2.80 11.06 40.14
C ASN A 218 -3.00 11.16 38.63
N ASN A 219 -3.05 10.02 37.93
CA ASN A 219 -3.05 9.96 36.47
C ASN A 219 -4.19 9.08 35.96
N VAL A 220 -4.98 9.60 35.02
CA VAL A 220 -6.07 8.87 34.36
C VAL A 220 -5.79 8.84 32.86
N VAL A 221 -5.79 7.66 32.28
CA VAL A 221 -5.46 7.46 30.85
C VAL A 221 -6.62 6.81 30.13
N TYR A 222 -7.12 7.46 29.10
CA TYR A 222 -8.06 6.90 28.12
C TYR A 222 -7.28 6.37 26.93
N VAL A 223 -7.37 5.07 26.70
CA VAL A 223 -6.61 4.34 25.68
C VAL A 223 -7.40 3.17 25.13
N SER A 224 -7.15 2.76 23.89
CA SER A 224 -7.70 1.51 23.36
C SER A 224 -7.10 0.32 24.11
N SER A 225 -7.97 -0.55 24.59
CA SER A 225 -7.57 -1.74 25.36
C SER A 225 -6.74 -2.73 24.57
N THR A 226 -6.89 -2.71 23.26
CA THR A 226 -6.24 -3.63 22.33
C THR A 226 -5.00 -3.01 21.64
N ASN A 227 -4.65 -1.76 21.97
CA ASN A 227 -3.34 -1.21 21.58
C ASN A 227 -2.28 -1.67 22.58
N ILE A 228 -1.76 -2.87 22.35
CA ILE A 228 -0.92 -3.60 23.30
C ILE A 228 0.39 -2.89 23.59
N ASP A 229 1.06 -2.37 22.56
CA ASP A 229 2.29 -1.59 22.74
C ASP A 229 2.06 -0.41 23.69
N ARG A 230 0.97 0.32 23.51
CA ARG A 230 0.62 1.47 24.35
C ARG A 230 0.27 1.02 25.78
N ILE A 231 -0.50 -0.02 25.95
CA ILE A 231 -0.87 -0.52 27.29
C ILE A 231 0.37 -0.94 28.09
N PHE A 232 1.27 -1.73 27.49
CA PHE A 232 2.52 -2.12 28.15
C PHE A 232 3.48 -0.94 28.32
N GLY A 233 3.49 0.02 27.37
CA GLY A 233 4.23 1.27 27.52
C GLY A 233 3.78 2.10 28.71
N LEU A 234 2.47 2.23 28.92
CA LEU A 234 1.87 2.89 30.08
C LEU A 234 2.19 2.16 31.39
N TYR A 235 2.06 0.83 31.38
CA TYR A 235 2.39 0.00 32.54
C TYR A 235 3.86 0.16 32.96
N HIS A 236 4.82 0.03 32.04
CA HIS A 236 6.24 0.20 32.34
C HIS A 236 6.60 1.63 32.74
N ALA A 237 5.96 2.65 32.15
CA ALA A 237 6.12 4.04 32.56
C ALA A 237 5.64 4.25 34.01
N ALA A 238 4.50 3.65 34.39
CA ALA A 238 3.98 3.70 35.75
C ALA A 238 4.93 3.02 36.75
N LEU A 239 5.46 1.83 36.43
CA LEU A 239 6.45 1.14 37.25
C LEU A 239 7.70 1.98 37.50
N ARG A 240 8.29 2.56 36.44
CA ARG A 240 9.49 3.40 36.55
C ARG A 240 9.24 4.71 37.29
N ALA A 241 8.00 5.23 37.23
CA ALA A 241 7.55 6.36 38.01
C ALA A 241 7.18 5.98 39.46
N LYS A 242 7.26 4.71 39.85
CA LYS A 242 6.86 4.17 41.15
C LYS A 242 5.39 4.47 41.48
N ARG A 243 4.51 4.39 40.47
CA ARG A 243 3.06 4.57 40.62
C ARG A 243 2.36 3.22 40.48
N PRO A 244 1.44 2.87 41.37
CA PRO A 244 0.56 1.73 41.19
C PRO A 244 -0.24 1.87 39.88
N PHE A 245 -0.31 0.80 39.09
CA PHE A 245 -1.00 0.76 37.80
C PHE A 245 -2.31 0.00 37.96
N TYR A 246 -3.44 0.67 37.78
CA TYR A 246 -4.78 0.14 37.96
C TYR A 246 -5.48 -0.11 36.63
N VAL A 247 -6.13 -1.26 36.53
CA VAL A 247 -6.91 -1.69 35.36
C VAL A 247 -8.22 -2.35 35.82
N ASP A 248 -9.23 -2.41 34.95
CA ASP A 248 -10.40 -3.26 35.17
C ASP A 248 -10.08 -4.73 34.80
N SER A 249 -11.00 -5.63 35.14
CA SER A 249 -10.87 -7.08 34.86
C SER A 249 -10.71 -7.37 33.37
N TYR A 250 -11.38 -6.62 32.50
CA TYR A 250 -11.25 -6.80 31.06
C TYR A 250 -9.83 -6.43 30.56
N GLN A 251 -9.29 -5.28 30.98
CA GLN A 251 -7.91 -4.89 30.61
C GLN A 251 -6.89 -5.88 31.18
N LYS A 252 -7.11 -6.36 32.42
CA LYS A 252 -6.24 -7.36 33.03
C LYS A 252 -6.22 -8.65 32.19
N ARG A 253 -7.39 -9.15 31.78
CA ARG A 253 -7.51 -10.33 30.89
C ARG A 253 -6.76 -10.15 29.58
N ILE A 254 -6.84 -8.98 28.92
CA ILE A 254 -6.08 -8.69 27.70
C ILE A 254 -4.58 -8.79 27.99
N MET A 255 -4.07 -8.14 29.03
CA MET A 255 -2.65 -8.16 29.38
C MET A 255 -2.18 -9.59 29.75
N ASP A 256 -2.96 -10.34 30.53
CA ASP A 256 -2.67 -11.72 30.90
C ASP A 256 -2.60 -12.64 29.66
N THR A 257 -3.49 -12.43 28.68
CA THR A 257 -3.47 -13.15 27.42
C THR A 257 -2.14 -12.99 26.70
N ILE A 258 -1.58 -11.78 26.70
CA ILE A 258 -0.26 -11.51 26.10
C ILE A 258 0.86 -12.19 26.87
N CYS A 259 0.88 -12.06 28.20
CA CYS A 259 1.92 -12.65 29.06
C CYS A 259 1.94 -14.19 28.98
N GLN A 260 0.78 -14.81 28.81
CA GLN A 260 0.61 -16.27 28.74
C GLN A 260 0.88 -16.84 27.35
N THR A 261 0.89 -16.01 26.32
CA THR A 261 1.12 -16.48 24.96
C THR A 261 2.58 -16.87 24.74
N ASN A 262 2.80 -18.01 24.11
CA ASN A 262 4.14 -18.54 23.84
C ASN A 262 4.62 -18.17 22.43
N ASN A 263 4.53 -16.89 22.04
CA ASN A 263 5.12 -16.43 20.79
C ASN A 263 6.45 -15.69 21.03
N LEU A 264 7.17 -15.37 19.94
CA LEU A 264 8.48 -14.71 20.03
C LEU A 264 8.43 -13.35 20.74
N TRP A 265 7.33 -12.60 20.58
CA TRP A 265 7.19 -11.25 21.13
C TRP A 265 6.72 -11.24 22.57
N SER A 266 5.89 -12.20 22.99
CA SER A 266 5.45 -12.32 24.39
C SER A 266 6.58 -12.70 25.35
N LYS A 267 7.68 -13.25 24.82
CA LYS A 267 8.90 -13.49 25.61
C LYS A 267 9.72 -12.23 25.86
N SER A 268 9.42 -11.13 25.16
CA SER A 268 10.10 -9.86 25.38
C SER A 268 9.73 -9.28 26.74
N PRO A 269 10.70 -8.73 27.52
CA PRO A 269 10.39 -8.00 28.75
C PRO A 269 9.40 -6.84 28.54
N LEU A 270 9.27 -6.33 27.32
CA LEU A 270 8.32 -5.27 26.97
C LEU A 270 6.87 -5.69 27.13
N PHE A 271 6.56 -6.97 26.92
CA PHE A 271 5.20 -7.54 26.92
C PHE A 271 4.98 -8.52 28.07
N ASN A 272 5.73 -8.37 29.15
CA ASN A 272 5.59 -9.13 30.37
C ASN A 272 5.50 -8.20 31.58
N TYR A 273 4.96 -8.74 32.67
CA TYR A 273 4.96 -8.03 33.92
C TYR A 273 6.38 -7.92 34.48
N GLY A 274 6.66 -6.75 35.06
CA GLY A 274 7.88 -6.53 35.83
C GLY A 274 7.75 -7.05 37.27
N GLU A 275 8.32 -6.31 38.21
CA GLU A 275 8.30 -6.65 39.63
C GLU A 275 6.87 -6.72 40.24
N TYR A 276 5.96 -5.89 39.73
CA TYR A 276 4.60 -5.78 40.24
C TYR A 276 3.58 -5.91 39.12
N GLU A 277 2.63 -6.81 39.28
CA GLU A 277 1.52 -6.95 38.33
C GLU A 277 0.59 -5.72 38.35
N PRO A 278 -0.15 -5.48 37.26
CA PRO A 278 -1.25 -4.52 37.25
C PRO A 278 -2.28 -4.87 38.33
N ILE A 279 -2.73 -3.85 39.07
CA ILE A 279 -3.71 -4.03 40.14
C ILE A 279 -5.10 -4.00 39.51
N GLU A 280 -5.81 -5.12 39.64
CA GLU A 280 -7.18 -5.23 39.19
C GLU A 280 -8.13 -4.50 40.15
N LEU A 281 -8.97 -3.62 39.62
CA LEU A 281 -10.03 -2.97 40.37
C LEU A 281 -11.11 -3.96 40.77
N GLN A 282 -11.40 -4.03 42.07
CA GLN A 282 -12.40 -4.93 42.60
C GLN A 282 -13.82 -4.38 42.42
N TYR A 283 -14.77 -5.26 42.14
CA TYR A 283 -16.19 -4.92 42.00
C TYR A 283 -16.98 -5.34 43.25
N GLU A 284 -18.00 -4.53 43.56
CA GLU A 284 -18.99 -4.80 44.59
C GLU A 284 -20.33 -4.19 44.13
N HIS A 285 -21.38 -4.97 44.04
CA HIS A 285 -22.72 -4.54 43.58
C HIS A 285 -22.71 -3.81 42.22
N ASN A 286 -21.97 -4.32 41.25
CA ASN A 286 -21.84 -3.75 39.93
C ASN A 286 -21.10 -2.39 39.81
N GLU A 287 -20.47 -1.95 40.93
CA GLU A 287 -19.65 -0.74 41.02
C GLU A 287 -18.23 -1.09 41.44
N PHE A 288 -17.27 -0.21 41.18
CA PHE A 288 -15.92 -0.38 41.70
C PHE A 288 -15.91 -0.17 43.20
N LYS A 289 -15.26 -1.09 43.93
CA LYS A 289 -15.13 -1.03 45.36
C LYS A 289 -14.18 0.07 45.79
N VAL A 290 -14.72 1.14 46.39
CA VAL A 290 -13.96 2.24 46.95
C VAL A 290 -14.28 2.37 48.45
N ASN A 291 -13.26 2.12 49.29
CA ASN A 291 -13.36 2.31 50.72
C ASN A 291 -12.28 3.26 51.24
N GLN A 292 -12.34 3.61 52.53
CA GLN A 292 -11.42 4.56 53.12
C GLN A 292 -9.96 4.12 52.99
N LYS A 293 -9.67 2.84 53.27
CA LYS A 293 -8.31 2.28 53.19
C LYS A 293 -7.74 2.35 51.76
N PHE A 294 -8.55 2.13 50.75
CA PHE A 294 -8.18 2.25 49.34
C PHE A 294 -7.85 3.73 49.03
N ASN A 295 -8.70 4.68 49.44
CA ASN A 295 -8.47 6.09 49.22
C ASN A 295 -7.23 6.61 49.98
N GLU A 296 -6.95 6.14 51.19
CA GLU A 296 -5.72 6.49 51.92
C GLU A 296 -4.48 6.00 51.18
N PHE A 297 -4.50 4.78 50.65
CA PHE A 297 -3.42 4.22 49.82
C PHE A 297 -3.20 5.05 48.57
N LEU A 298 -4.27 5.42 47.83
CA LEU A 298 -4.17 6.26 46.64
C LEU A 298 -3.64 7.67 46.97
N LYS A 299 -4.04 8.24 48.11
CA LYS A 299 -3.50 9.53 48.59
C LYS A 299 -2.02 9.47 48.88
N GLU A 300 -1.54 8.38 49.46
CA GLU A 300 -0.12 8.17 49.78
C GLU A 300 0.71 7.96 48.50
N ARG A 301 0.34 7.00 47.69
CA ARG A 301 1.15 6.48 46.55
C ARG A 301 0.87 7.15 45.21
N GLY A 302 -0.31 7.77 45.05
CA GLY A 302 -0.83 8.18 43.77
C GLY A 302 -1.24 6.96 42.94
N TYR A 303 -1.53 7.17 41.64
CA TYR A 303 -1.96 6.11 40.76
C TYR A 303 -1.76 6.46 39.28
N VAL A 304 -1.70 5.43 38.44
CA VAL A 304 -1.99 5.48 37.01
C VAL A 304 -3.17 4.54 36.77
N LEU A 305 -4.29 5.06 36.30
CA LEU A 305 -5.54 4.34 36.08
C LEU A 305 -5.89 4.32 34.60
N ILE A 306 -6.06 3.14 34.04
CA ILE A 306 -6.65 2.99 32.70
C ILE A 306 -8.17 3.09 32.85
N ALA A 307 -8.73 4.15 32.27
CA ALA A 307 -10.16 4.46 32.34
C ALA A 307 -10.89 4.23 31.02
N ARG A 308 -12.20 4.04 31.10
CA ARG A 308 -13.11 3.92 29.97
C ARG A 308 -14.21 4.97 30.05
N PRO A 309 -14.74 5.43 28.89
CA PRO A 309 -15.81 6.45 28.87
C PRO A 309 -17.17 5.82 29.18
N ASN A 310 -17.39 5.45 30.46
CA ASN A 310 -18.66 4.91 30.93
C ASN A 310 -18.94 5.33 32.37
N GLN A 311 -20.20 5.21 32.77
CA GLN A 311 -20.70 5.66 34.06
C GLN A 311 -19.96 5.03 35.27
N ARG A 312 -19.53 3.76 35.17
CA ARG A 312 -18.79 3.10 36.27
C ARG A 312 -17.47 3.79 36.56
N PHE A 313 -16.73 4.16 35.50
CA PHE A 313 -15.48 4.91 35.66
C PHE A 313 -15.72 6.35 36.10
N ASP A 314 -16.77 7.03 35.61
CA ASP A 314 -17.13 8.37 36.06
C ASP A 314 -17.45 8.35 37.57
N ASN A 315 -18.21 7.35 38.05
CA ASN A 315 -18.49 7.12 39.46
C ASN A 315 -17.20 6.83 40.27
N LEU A 316 -16.31 6.00 39.75
CA LEU A 316 -15.01 5.73 40.39
C LEU A 316 -14.20 7.02 40.55
N LEU A 317 -14.06 7.78 39.46
CA LEU A 317 -13.26 8.99 39.41
C LEU A 317 -13.78 10.10 40.31
N SER A 318 -15.08 10.15 40.61
CA SER A 318 -15.69 11.06 41.57
C SER A 318 -15.40 10.71 43.05
N ARG A 319 -15.03 9.46 43.33
CA ARG A 319 -14.87 8.88 44.67
C ARG A 319 -13.41 8.67 45.09
N ILE A 320 -12.46 8.78 44.17
CA ILE A 320 -11.02 8.65 44.45
C ILE A 320 -10.32 10.01 44.44
N PRO A 321 -9.10 10.11 45.05
CA PRO A 321 -8.36 11.39 45.13
C PRO A 321 -8.19 12.07 43.76
N ASN A 322 -8.46 13.38 43.73
CA ASN A 322 -8.40 14.17 42.49
C ASN A 322 -7.43 15.37 42.57
N ASP A 323 -6.66 15.51 43.63
CA ASP A 323 -5.70 16.57 43.80
C ASP A 323 -4.64 16.52 42.72
N ASN A 324 -4.56 17.56 41.87
CA ASN A 324 -3.65 17.65 40.73
C ASN A 324 -3.75 16.43 39.80
N ARG A 325 -4.97 15.89 39.60
CA ARG A 325 -5.20 14.77 38.67
C ARG A 325 -4.91 15.22 37.26
N LYS A 326 -4.05 14.46 36.55
CA LYS A 326 -3.77 14.67 35.12
C LYS A 326 -4.49 13.64 34.29
N THR A 327 -5.18 14.11 33.24
CA THR A 327 -5.91 13.26 32.29
C THR A 327 -5.13 13.18 30.98
N TYR A 328 -5.10 11.99 30.39
CA TYR A 328 -4.41 11.72 29.13
C TYR A 328 -5.35 11.08 28.13
N LEU A 329 -5.33 11.60 26.88
CA LEU A 329 -5.89 10.92 25.71
C LEU A 329 -4.75 10.21 24.98
N SER A 330 -4.74 8.89 25.02
CA SER A 330 -3.75 8.06 24.35
C SER A 330 -4.38 7.29 23.17
N MET A 331 -5.24 7.97 22.45
CA MET A 331 -5.95 7.53 21.24
C MET A 331 -5.94 8.64 20.20
N TRP A 332 -6.40 8.33 19.01
CA TRP A 332 -6.56 9.31 17.95
C TRP A 332 -7.53 10.43 18.35
N ASN A 333 -7.12 11.69 18.15
CA ASN A 333 -7.91 12.86 18.56
C ASN A 333 -9.20 13.06 17.76
N GLY A 334 -9.35 12.42 16.61
CA GLY A 334 -10.62 12.42 15.86
C GLY A 334 -11.81 11.91 16.69
N TYR A 335 -11.59 11.06 17.67
CA TYR A 335 -12.65 10.60 18.59
C TYR A 335 -13.18 11.72 19.51
N THR A 336 -12.46 12.81 19.70
CA THR A 336 -12.87 13.96 20.50
C THR A 336 -13.20 15.21 19.68
N ASP A 337 -12.99 15.15 18.35
CA ASP A 337 -13.34 16.23 17.42
C ASP A 337 -14.79 16.09 16.96
N LYS A 338 -15.64 17.08 17.30
CA LYS A 338 -17.08 17.11 16.93
C LYS A 338 -17.33 17.15 15.43
N ASN A 339 -16.35 17.59 14.64
CA ASN A 339 -16.48 17.64 13.18
C ASN A 339 -16.07 16.32 12.51
N ASN A 340 -15.55 15.36 13.26
CA ASN A 340 -15.13 14.07 12.74
C ASN A 340 -16.28 13.05 12.80
N ALA A 341 -16.44 12.25 11.74
CA ALA A 341 -17.46 11.20 11.70
C ALA A 341 -17.30 10.14 12.80
N ALA A 342 -16.08 9.93 13.28
CA ALA A 342 -15.77 9.02 14.38
C ALA A 342 -15.92 9.66 15.78
N TYR A 343 -16.50 10.86 15.87
CA TYR A 343 -16.68 11.55 17.16
C TYR A 343 -17.42 10.69 18.18
N ASN A 344 -16.82 10.54 19.36
CA ASN A 344 -17.40 9.80 20.46
C ASN A 344 -17.77 10.76 21.61
N PRO A 345 -19.06 11.14 21.74
CA PRO A 345 -19.50 12.08 22.76
C PRO A 345 -19.29 11.58 24.19
N LYS A 346 -19.35 10.26 24.45
CA LYS A 346 -19.08 9.71 25.77
C LYS A 346 -17.62 9.92 26.17
N LEU A 347 -16.69 9.64 25.25
CA LEU A 347 -15.27 9.88 25.48
C LEU A 347 -14.99 11.37 25.70
N ALA A 348 -15.50 12.23 24.82
CA ALA A 348 -15.30 13.68 24.93
C ALA A 348 -15.83 14.25 26.27
N ASN A 349 -16.97 13.75 26.74
CA ASN A 349 -17.54 14.15 28.04
C ASN A 349 -16.71 13.63 29.21
N SER A 350 -16.32 12.36 29.21
CA SER A 350 -15.53 11.76 30.31
C SER A 350 -14.12 12.36 30.42
N ILE A 351 -13.50 12.73 29.30
CA ILE A 351 -12.14 13.26 29.29
C ILE A 351 -12.09 14.77 29.62
N GLY A 352 -13.15 15.50 29.30
CA GLY A 352 -13.24 16.94 29.45
C GLY A 352 -12.34 17.72 28.49
N ASN A 353 -12.04 18.99 28.85
CA ASN A 353 -11.28 19.89 27.98
C ASN A 353 -9.79 20.00 28.37
N ASP A 354 -9.42 19.63 29.59
CA ASP A 354 -8.03 19.69 30.08
C ASP A 354 -7.39 18.30 30.10
N TYR A 355 -6.81 17.93 28.97
CA TYR A 355 -6.08 16.68 28.85
C TYR A 355 -4.79 16.83 28.03
N LEU A 356 -3.85 15.94 28.27
CA LEU A 356 -2.64 15.80 27.48
C LEU A 356 -2.85 14.74 26.39
N HIS A 357 -2.64 15.12 25.13
CA HIS A 357 -2.66 14.17 24.01
C HIS A 357 -1.31 13.46 23.91
N MET A 358 -1.32 12.15 24.17
CA MET A 358 -0.14 11.28 24.19
C MET A 358 -0.37 10.07 23.28
N HIS A 359 -0.26 10.31 21.97
CA HIS A 359 -0.58 9.33 20.95
C HIS A 359 0.44 9.31 19.80
N THR A 360 0.60 8.17 19.17
CA THR A 360 1.24 7.99 17.86
C THR A 360 0.42 7.04 17.02
N SER A 361 0.55 7.15 15.69
CA SER A 361 -0.25 6.38 14.75
C SER A 361 -0.02 4.87 14.86
N GLY A 362 -1.04 4.07 14.52
CA GLY A 362 -0.90 2.63 14.28
C GLY A 362 -0.33 2.31 12.91
N HIS A 363 -0.30 3.28 11.98
CA HIS A 363 0.04 3.11 10.57
C HIS A 363 1.35 3.82 10.22
N CYS A 364 1.99 3.34 9.16
CA CYS A 364 3.25 3.87 8.65
C CYS A 364 3.09 5.30 8.13
N ASP A 365 4.21 5.99 8.04
CA ASP A 365 4.34 7.26 7.33
C ASP A 365 4.95 7.05 5.94
N LYS A 366 4.99 8.11 5.15
CA LYS A 366 5.51 8.10 3.79
C LYS A 366 6.97 7.60 3.71
N ASN A 367 7.81 7.95 4.71
CA ASN A 367 9.20 7.52 4.74
C ASN A 367 9.31 6.00 4.95
N SER A 368 8.50 5.45 5.83
CA SER A 368 8.45 4.01 6.11
C SER A 368 7.99 3.21 4.89
N LEU A 369 7.02 3.73 4.12
CA LEU A 369 6.60 3.15 2.84
C LEU A 369 7.76 3.15 1.84
N GLN A 370 8.46 4.27 1.71
CA GLN A 370 9.59 4.39 0.80
C GLN A 370 10.74 3.44 1.15
N GLU A 371 11.02 3.26 2.45
CA GLU A 371 12.02 2.30 2.93
C GLU A 371 11.61 0.85 2.60
N LEU A 372 10.35 0.50 2.81
CA LEU A 372 9.82 -0.82 2.42
C LEU A 372 9.99 -1.05 0.92
N PHE A 373 9.57 -0.10 0.07
CA PHE A 373 9.64 -0.25 -1.39
C PHE A 373 11.09 -0.36 -1.89
N LYS A 374 12.03 0.40 -1.33
CA LYS A 374 13.46 0.25 -1.62
C LYS A 374 13.96 -1.15 -1.26
N GLU A 375 13.51 -1.69 -0.14
CA GLU A 375 13.93 -3.00 0.34
C GLU A 375 13.43 -4.12 -0.56
N VAL A 376 12.13 -4.12 -0.88
CA VAL A 376 11.51 -5.21 -1.65
C VAL A 376 11.60 -5.00 -3.17
N SER A 377 11.92 -3.80 -3.65
CA SER A 377 12.11 -3.41 -5.07
C SER A 377 10.99 -3.95 -5.98
N PRO A 378 9.73 -3.59 -5.76
CA PRO A 378 8.63 -4.16 -6.51
C PRO A 378 8.61 -3.66 -7.95
N LYS A 379 8.11 -4.50 -8.87
CA LYS A 379 7.81 -4.10 -10.26
C LYS A 379 6.60 -3.17 -10.32
N ALA A 380 5.62 -3.33 -9.43
CA ALA A 380 4.52 -2.39 -9.27
C ALA A 380 3.90 -2.47 -7.87
N ILE A 381 3.19 -1.38 -7.48
CA ILE A 381 2.53 -1.23 -6.18
C ILE A 381 1.04 -0.97 -6.39
N ILE A 382 0.19 -1.68 -5.67
CA ILE A 382 -1.26 -1.51 -5.64
C ILE A 382 -1.62 -0.89 -4.28
N PRO A 383 -1.97 0.41 -4.22
CA PRO A 383 -2.38 1.03 -2.97
C PRO A 383 -3.80 0.59 -2.58
N ILE A 384 -3.94 0.25 -1.30
CA ILE A 384 -5.22 -0.05 -0.64
C ILE A 384 -5.28 0.69 0.70
N HIS A 385 -6.41 0.60 1.39
CA HIS A 385 -6.57 1.16 2.72
C HIS A 385 -6.14 2.64 2.78
N THR A 386 -6.58 3.44 1.83
CA THR A 386 -6.23 4.86 1.69
C THR A 386 -7.43 5.67 1.22
N ASN A 387 -7.59 6.88 1.76
CA ASN A 387 -8.61 7.83 1.29
C ASN A 387 -8.18 8.58 0.04
N ASP A 388 -6.92 8.54 -0.31
CA ASP A 388 -6.39 9.30 -1.44
C ASP A 388 -5.31 8.51 -2.20
N PRO A 389 -5.73 7.57 -3.07
CA PRO A 389 -4.80 6.82 -3.91
C PRO A 389 -4.05 7.70 -4.92
N LYS A 390 -4.59 8.90 -5.25
CA LYS A 390 -3.91 9.85 -6.13
C LYS A 390 -2.67 10.43 -5.45
N ILE A 391 -2.81 10.94 -4.23
CA ILE A 391 -1.67 11.42 -3.43
C ILE A 391 -0.66 10.29 -3.19
N PHE A 392 -1.12 9.05 -3.00
CA PHE A 392 -0.22 7.90 -2.91
C PHE A 392 0.60 7.75 -4.20
N SER A 393 -0.06 7.75 -5.34
CA SER A 393 0.63 7.68 -6.63
C SER A 393 1.59 8.84 -6.83
N GLU A 394 1.16 10.09 -6.66
CA GLU A 394 2.01 11.29 -6.78
C GLU A 394 3.25 11.23 -5.87
N SER A 395 3.12 10.53 -4.73
CA SER A 395 4.22 10.41 -3.76
C SER A 395 5.32 9.45 -4.19
N PHE A 396 5.01 8.44 -5.01
CA PHE A 396 5.93 7.33 -5.29
C PHE A 396 6.13 7.00 -6.77
N CYS A 397 5.28 7.50 -7.66
CA CYS A 397 5.29 7.15 -9.09
C CYS A 397 6.59 7.51 -9.83
N GLU A 398 7.40 8.42 -9.30
CA GLU A 398 8.72 8.71 -9.89
C GLU A 398 9.72 7.56 -9.74
N GLN A 399 9.51 6.68 -8.73
CA GLN A 399 10.44 5.60 -8.40
C GLN A 399 9.86 4.21 -8.65
N TRP A 400 8.53 4.07 -8.56
CA TRP A 400 7.84 2.79 -8.75
C TRP A 400 6.55 2.96 -9.53
N PRO A 401 6.22 2.02 -10.44
CA PRO A 401 4.90 1.97 -11.07
C PRO A 401 3.80 1.75 -10.02
N ILE A 402 2.76 2.58 -10.07
CA ILE A 402 1.61 2.50 -9.17
C ILE A 402 0.39 2.07 -9.98
N LEU A 403 -0.23 0.96 -9.58
CA LEU A 403 -1.44 0.42 -10.18
C LEU A 403 -2.66 0.89 -9.36
N LEU A 404 -3.40 1.85 -9.89
CA LEU A 404 -4.62 2.33 -9.26
C LEU A 404 -5.80 1.49 -9.75
N LEU A 405 -6.29 0.61 -8.88
CA LEU A 405 -7.48 -0.18 -9.13
C LEU A 405 -8.69 0.49 -8.48
N ASN A 406 -9.86 0.24 -9.05
CA ASN A 406 -11.14 0.55 -8.40
C ASN A 406 -11.60 -0.66 -7.58
N ASP A 407 -12.53 -0.44 -6.65
CA ASP A 407 -13.18 -1.54 -5.95
C ASP A 407 -13.85 -2.49 -6.97
N ARG A 408 -13.68 -3.79 -6.75
CA ARG A 408 -14.10 -4.90 -7.63
C ARG A 408 -13.34 -5.00 -8.95
N GLU A 409 -12.27 -4.25 -9.13
CA GLU A 409 -11.42 -4.37 -10.29
C GLU A 409 -10.35 -5.45 -10.07
N THR A 410 -10.12 -6.25 -11.12
CA THR A 410 -9.13 -7.33 -11.13
C THR A 410 -7.92 -6.93 -11.97
N PHE A 411 -6.76 -7.12 -11.42
CA PHE A 411 -5.48 -7.06 -12.12
C PHE A 411 -4.93 -8.47 -12.29
N GLU A 412 -4.59 -8.84 -13.51
CA GLU A 412 -3.90 -10.10 -13.80
C GLU A 412 -2.39 -9.84 -13.80
N THR A 413 -1.67 -10.53 -12.91
CA THR A 413 -0.22 -10.39 -12.82
C THR A 413 0.45 -10.98 -14.05
N LEU A 414 1.46 -10.30 -14.53
CA LEU A 414 2.20 -10.69 -15.72
C LEU A 414 3.63 -11.03 -15.33
N PRO A 415 4.20 -12.14 -15.80
CA PRO A 415 5.60 -12.45 -15.58
C PRO A 415 6.49 -11.46 -16.35
N ASP A 416 7.61 -11.09 -15.75
CA ASP A 416 8.73 -10.36 -16.38
C ASP A 416 8.40 -9.01 -17.02
N ILE A 417 7.83 -8.09 -16.22
CA ILE A 417 7.71 -6.68 -16.62
C ILE A 417 9.03 -5.96 -16.29
N GLU A 418 9.83 -5.65 -17.29
CA GLU A 418 10.97 -4.75 -17.13
C GLU A 418 10.54 -3.32 -17.44
N TYR A 419 10.78 -2.41 -16.49
CA TYR A 419 10.52 -0.97 -16.67
C TYR A 419 11.84 -0.22 -16.79
N ASP A 420 11.96 0.58 -17.83
CA ASP A 420 12.95 1.66 -17.86
C ASP A 420 12.30 2.95 -17.36
N ASN A 421 12.55 3.26 -16.09
CA ASN A 421 11.93 4.38 -15.40
C ASN A 421 12.51 5.75 -15.76
N ILE A 422 13.57 5.80 -16.58
CA ILE A 422 14.33 7.05 -16.80
C ILE A 422 13.93 7.77 -18.08
N THR A 423 13.54 7.04 -19.11
CA THR A 423 13.36 7.62 -20.47
C THR A 423 11.96 7.46 -21.06
N GLY A 424 11.08 6.68 -20.44
CA GLY A 424 9.87 6.18 -21.09
C GLY A 424 10.22 5.07 -22.09
N SER A 425 9.57 3.92 -21.95
CA SER A 425 9.82 2.77 -22.81
C SER A 425 8.82 2.73 -23.95
N ILE A 426 9.26 2.33 -25.13
CA ILE A 426 8.37 1.88 -26.21
C ILE A 426 8.15 0.40 -26.03
N ILE A 427 6.90 0.00 -25.95
CA ILE A 427 6.50 -1.40 -25.85
C ILE A 427 6.00 -1.84 -27.21
N THR A 428 6.64 -2.87 -27.78
CA THR A 428 6.23 -3.44 -29.06
C THR A 428 5.17 -4.51 -28.83
N ILE A 429 4.08 -4.42 -29.56
CA ILE A 429 2.98 -5.38 -29.54
C ILE A 429 3.02 -6.19 -30.83
N ASP A 430 3.34 -7.48 -30.71
CA ASP A 430 3.34 -8.41 -31.85
C ASP A 430 1.96 -9.02 -32.07
N LYS A 431 1.41 -8.88 -33.26
CA LYS A 431 0.24 -9.66 -33.69
C LYS A 431 0.68 -11.02 -34.21
N GLN A 432 0.42 -12.09 -33.45
CA GLN A 432 0.63 -13.44 -33.92
C GLN A 432 -0.68 -14.00 -34.49
N GLN A 433 -0.65 -14.40 -35.78
CA GLN A 433 -1.72 -15.20 -36.37
C GLN A 433 -1.57 -16.65 -35.88
N ASP A 434 -2.58 -17.15 -35.17
CA ASP A 434 -2.68 -18.58 -34.86
C ASP A 434 -3.17 -19.32 -36.11
N LYS A 435 -2.26 -19.94 -36.84
CA LYS A 435 -2.54 -20.65 -38.11
C LYS A 435 -3.41 -21.88 -37.97
N ASN A 436 -3.81 -22.27 -36.74
CA ASN A 436 -4.48 -23.56 -36.50
C ASN A 436 -5.96 -23.46 -36.09
N THR A 437 -6.55 -22.27 -36.03
CA THR A 437 -7.98 -22.14 -35.70
C THR A 437 -8.72 -21.35 -36.77
N THR A 438 -9.81 -21.92 -37.28
CA THR A 438 -10.74 -21.31 -38.25
C THR A 438 -11.58 -20.14 -37.67
N LYS A 439 -11.19 -19.59 -36.56
CA LYS A 439 -11.69 -18.34 -35.98
C LYS A 439 -10.52 -17.38 -35.83
N ASP A 440 -10.64 -16.19 -36.45
CA ASP A 440 -9.68 -15.09 -36.40
C ASP A 440 -9.49 -14.57 -34.96
N PHE A 441 -8.77 -15.31 -34.13
CA PHE A 441 -8.26 -14.84 -32.86
C PHE A 441 -6.85 -14.29 -33.09
N HIS A 442 -6.74 -13.00 -33.36
CA HIS A 442 -5.46 -12.29 -33.30
C HIS A 442 -5.01 -12.22 -31.85
N LYS A 443 -3.97 -12.95 -31.48
CA LYS A 443 -3.30 -12.80 -30.20
C LYS A 443 -2.27 -11.67 -30.33
N ILE A 444 -2.37 -10.68 -29.46
CA ILE A 444 -1.44 -9.56 -29.39
C ILE A 444 -0.46 -9.86 -28.28
N LYS A 445 0.82 -9.98 -28.63
CA LYS A 445 1.90 -10.12 -27.66
C LYS A 445 2.48 -8.74 -27.40
N VAL A 446 2.42 -8.30 -26.14
CA VAL A 446 3.16 -7.13 -25.67
C VAL A 446 4.48 -7.64 -25.13
N ASN A 447 5.61 -7.22 -25.70
CA ASN A 447 6.92 -7.66 -25.25
C ASN A 447 7.07 -7.40 -23.75
N ASN A 448 7.48 -8.46 -23.02
CA ASN A 448 7.66 -8.49 -21.57
C ASN A 448 6.38 -8.29 -20.72
N ILE A 449 5.18 -8.18 -21.31
CA ILE A 449 3.94 -8.01 -20.55
C ILE A 449 2.98 -9.19 -20.72
N GLY A 450 2.88 -9.76 -21.91
CA GLY A 450 2.02 -10.93 -22.10
C GLY A 450 1.39 -11.03 -23.49
N ILE A 451 0.46 -11.97 -23.65
CA ILE A 451 -0.31 -12.20 -24.87
C ILE A 451 -1.76 -11.83 -24.60
N PHE A 452 -2.34 -10.96 -25.41
CA PHE A 452 -3.70 -10.44 -25.26
C PHE A 452 -4.59 -10.85 -26.43
N ASN A 453 -5.89 -10.93 -26.19
CA ASN A 453 -6.86 -11.35 -27.22
C ASN A 453 -7.25 -10.19 -28.16
N SER A 454 -7.05 -8.95 -27.73
CA SER A 454 -7.35 -7.76 -28.53
C SER A 454 -6.38 -6.59 -28.22
N THR A 455 -6.29 -5.65 -29.14
CA THR A 455 -5.55 -4.40 -28.96
C THR A 455 -6.11 -3.61 -27.77
N GLU A 456 -7.43 -3.64 -27.58
CA GLU A 456 -8.11 -2.91 -26.49
C GLU A 456 -7.73 -3.48 -25.12
N ASP A 457 -7.66 -4.81 -24.99
CA ASP A 457 -7.22 -5.46 -23.75
C ASP A 457 -5.76 -5.10 -23.43
N ALA A 458 -4.87 -5.16 -24.43
CA ALA A 458 -3.47 -4.77 -24.28
C ALA A 458 -3.35 -3.29 -23.86
N LEU A 459 -4.09 -2.39 -24.52
CA LEU A 459 -4.12 -0.97 -24.18
C LEU A 459 -4.63 -0.70 -22.77
N ASN A 460 -5.70 -1.36 -22.37
CA ASN A 460 -6.27 -1.18 -21.03
C ASN A 460 -5.31 -1.63 -19.93
N ILE A 461 -4.56 -2.69 -20.16
CA ILE A 461 -3.53 -3.14 -19.22
C ILE A 461 -2.32 -2.20 -19.24
N LEU A 462 -1.86 -1.79 -20.41
CA LEU A 462 -0.78 -0.81 -20.53
C LEU A 462 -1.13 0.52 -19.85
N LYS A 463 -2.34 1.03 -20.05
CA LYS A 463 -2.83 2.23 -19.36
C LYS A 463 -2.78 2.11 -17.83
N LYS A 464 -2.96 0.91 -17.29
CA LYS A 464 -2.87 0.65 -15.84
C LYS A 464 -1.43 0.48 -15.35
N ILE A 465 -0.60 -0.23 -16.12
CA ILE A 465 0.76 -0.62 -15.71
C ILE A 465 1.76 0.53 -15.87
N VAL A 466 1.61 1.31 -16.93
CA VAL A 466 2.59 2.36 -17.31
C VAL A 466 2.16 3.74 -16.84
N TYR A 467 1.22 3.77 -15.90
CA TYR A 467 0.73 5.01 -15.34
C TYR A 467 1.80 5.68 -14.49
N ILE A 468 2.47 6.66 -15.08
CA ILE A 468 3.37 7.58 -14.40
C ILE A 468 2.83 8.98 -14.68
N PRO A 469 2.30 9.71 -13.67
CA PRO A 469 1.78 11.05 -13.88
C PRO A 469 2.80 11.91 -14.60
N ASN A 470 2.33 12.65 -15.60
CA ASN A 470 3.17 13.56 -16.39
C ASN A 470 4.29 12.90 -17.19
N ARG A 471 4.27 11.60 -17.42
CA ARG A 471 5.18 10.94 -18.35
C ARG A 471 4.47 10.53 -19.64
N VAL A 472 5.24 10.48 -20.70
CA VAL A 472 4.77 10.00 -22.00
C VAL A 472 5.15 8.53 -22.11
N VAL A 473 4.18 7.72 -22.49
CA VAL A 473 4.39 6.29 -22.77
C VAL A 473 4.07 6.05 -24.24
N GLY A 474 5.02 5.49 -24.96
CA GLY A 474 4.83 5.06 -26.34
C GLY A 474 4.82 3.54 -26.43
N PHE A 475 3.99 3.01 -27.31
CA PHE A 475 4.02 1.62 -27.68
C PHE A 475 3.69 1.45 -29.16
N GLN A 476 4.22 0.39 -29.74
CA GLN A 476 4.04 0.03 -31.14
C GLN A 476 3.34 -1.34 -31.23
N ILE A 477 2.37 -1.42 -32.14
CA ILE A 477 1.73 -2.69 -32.49
C ILE A 477 2.42 -3.19 -33.74
N GLU A 478 3.15 -4.31 -33.67
CA GLU A 478 3.74 -4.97 -34.84
C GLU A 478 2.68 -5.79 -35.57
N ASP A 479 2.47 -5.48 -36.86
CA ASP A 479 1.71 -6.29 -37.79
C ASP A 479 2.65 -6.88 -38.83
N THR A 480 2.53 -8.17 -39.11
CA THR A 480 3.50 -8.94 -39.92
C THR A 480 3.55 -8.56 -41.40
N GLU A 481 2.67 -7.72 -41.89
CA GLU A 481 2.58 -7.37 -43.32
C GLU A 481 2.79 -5.86 -43.64
N ASP A 482 2.69 -4.96 -42.66
CA ASP A 482 2.90 -3.51 -42.87
C ASP A 482 3.43 -2.84 -41.60
N MET A 483 4.12 -1.69 -41.74
CA MET A 483 4.62 -0.91 -40.61
C MET A 483 3.50 -0.59 -39.62
N SER A 484 3.65 -1.08 -38.40
CA SER A 484 2.63 -1.09 -37.36
C SER A 484 2.18 0.32 -36.93
N PRO A 485 0.90 0.50 -36.61
CA PRO A 485 0.45 1.75 -36.00
C PRO A 485 1.19 2.01 -34.69
N PHE A 486 1.60 3.24 -34.50
CA PHE A 486 2.26 3.69 -33.29
C PHE A 486 1.29 4.48 -32.40
N HIS A 487 1.25 4.16 -31.12
CA HIS A 487 0.42 4.87 -30.16
C HIS A 487 1.28 5.55 -29.11
N LEU A 488 0.99 6.81 -28.83
CA LEU A 488 1.61 7.61 -27.80
C LEU A 488 0.53 8.11 -26.85
N ILE A 489 0.68 7.83 -25.56
CA ILE A 489 -0.28 8.23 -24.54
C ILE A 489 0.41 9.16 -23.55
N THR A 490 -0.21 10.31 -23.27
CA THR A 490 0.21 11.22 -22.21
C THR A 490 -0.86 11.30 -21.14
N TYR A 491 -0.45 11.34 -19.88
CA TYR A 491 -1.37 11.40 -18.74
C TYR A 491 -1.32 12.76 -18.06
N CYS A 492 -2.47 13.22 -17.58
CA CYS A 492 -2.57 14.36 -16.69
C CYS A 492 -2.29 13.96 -15.23
N PRO A 493 -1.98 14.93 -14.35
CA PRO A 493 -1.81 14.67 -12.91
C PRO A 493 -3.02 14.06 -12.22
N ASP A 494 -4.23 14.27 -12.79
CA ASP A 494 -5.48 13.69 -12.27
C ASP A 494 -5.80 12.30 -12.82
N PHE A 495 -4.80 11.65 -13.43
CA PHE A 495 -4.90 10.31 -14.01
C PHE A 495 -5.77 10.20 -15.28
N SER A 496 -6.32 11.30 -15.77
CA SER A 496 -6.96 11.30 -17.08
C SER A 496 -5.92 11.23 -18.20
N ILE A 497 -6.31 10.66 -19.33
CA ILE A 497 -5.48 10.70 -20.54
C ILE A 497 -5.47 12.14 -21.04
N ASN A 498 -4.28 12.75 -21.06
CA ASN A 498 -4.12 14.11 -21.60
C ASN A 498 -4.18 14.15 -23.12
N ALA A 499 -3.51 13.18 -23.76
CA ALA A 499 -3.53 13.03 -25.21
C ALA A 499 -3.21 11.59 -25.58
N GLU A 500 -3.91 11.08 -26.57
CA GLU A 500 -3.63 9.81 -27.21
C GLU A 500 -3.42 10.08 -28.70
N TYR A 501 -2.24 9.71 -29.21
CA TYR A 501 -1.88 9.86 -30.61
C TYR A 501 -1.77 8.48 -31.23
N SER A 502 -2.56 8.24 -32.27
CA SER A 502 -2.54 7.00 -33.02
C SER A 502 -2.10 7.31 -34.44
N PHE A 503 -1.10 6.61 -34.90
CA PHE A 503 -0.55 6.80 -36.25
C PHE A 503 -0.80 5.52 -37.05
N GLY A 504 -1.47 5.68 -38.18
CA GLY A 504 -1.65 4.60 -39.16
C GLY A 504 -0.33 4.28 -39.87
N ASN A 505 -0.37 3.27 -40.74
CA ASN A 505 0.77 2.80 -41.53
C ASN A 505 1.42 3.97 -42.29
N HIS A 506 2.63 4.34 -41.90
CA HIS A 506 3.44 5.32 -42.54
C HIS A 506 4.26 4.64 -43.65
N LYS A 507 3.74 4.66 -44.89
CA LYS A 507 4.54 4.25 -46.03
C LYS A 507 5.45 5.39 -46.42
N PRO A 508 6.76 5.18 -46.66
CA PRO A 508 7.63 6.18 -47.24
C PRO A 508 6.99 6.80 -48.49
N GLY A 509 6.93 8.14 -48.57
CA GLY A 509 6.24 8.85 -49.63
C GLY A 509 4.72 9.04 -49.47
N GLY A 510 4.12 8.60 -48.35
CA GLY A 510 2.70 8.84 -48.02
C GLY A 510 2.37 10.29 -47.72
N ALA A 511 1.07 10.66 -47.72
CA ALA A 511 0.62 12.05 -47.53
C ALA A 511 1.10 12.70 -46.21
N ASP A 512 1.37 11.91 -45.16
CA ASP A 512 1.85 12.41 -43.88
C ASP A 512 3.32 12.82 -43.91
N TYR A 513 4.13 12.20 -44.76
CA TYR A 513 5.54 12.58 -44.99
C TYR A 513 5.71 13.90 -45.76
N GLN A 514 4.68 14.36 -46.46
CA GLN A 514 4.71 15.62 -47.21
C GLN A 514 4.35 16.84 -46.37
N LYS A 515 3.89 16.65 -45.11
CA LYS A 515 3.56 17.77 -44.24
C LYS A 515 4.83 18.41 -43.66
N PRO A 516 4.92 19.74 -43.60
CA PRO A 516 6.07 20.40 -42.97
C PRO A 516 6.18 20.01 -41.50
N CYS A 517 7.41 19.97 -40.99
CA CYS A 517 7.66 19.74 -39.57
C CYS A 517 6.89 20.75 -38.71
N LYS A 518 6.17 20.26 -37.72
CA LYS A 518 5.36 21.07 -36.79
C LYS A 518 6.21 21.87 -35.79
N PHE A 519 7.47 21.47 -35.62
CA PHE A 519 8.38 22.02 -34.62
C PHE A 519 9.40 22.93 -35.27
N LYS A 520 9.77 24.03 -34.61
CA LYS A 520 10.79 24.99 -35.02
C LYS A 520 12.12 24.68 -34.31
N PRO A 521 13.26 25.07 -34.92
CA PRO A 521 14.54 25.02 -34.22
C PRO A 521 14.47 25.70 -32.84
N GLY A 522 15.02 25.07 -31.82
CA GLY A 522 14.96 25.50 -30.43
C GLY A 522 13.72 25.00 -29.64
N GLU A 523 12.69 24.46 -30.30
CA GLU A 523 11.56 23.86 -29.59
C GLU A 523 11.93 22.48 -29.06
N LYS A 524 11.36 22.15 -27.90
CA LYS A 524 11.49 20.83 -27.30
C LYS A 524 10.44 19.88 -27.87
N ALA A 525 10.84 18.63 -28.10
CA ALA A 525 9.98 17.56 -28.58
C ALA A 525 10.32 16.24 -27.92
N LEU A 526 9.43 15.26 -28.05
CA LEU A 526 9.72 13.86 -27.77
C LEU A 526 9.95 13.15 -29.10
N ALA A 527 11.12 12.56 -29.26
CA ALA A 527 11.48 11.79 -30.44
C ALA A 527 11.29 10.29 -30.16
N VAL A 528 10.69 9.60 -31.12
CA VAL A 528 10.60 8.14 -31.10
C VAL A 528 11.71 7.56 -31.96
N HIS A 529 12.61 6.80 -31.34
CA HIS A 529 13.65 6.04 -32.03
C HIS A 529 13.14 4.61 -32.23
N ILE A 530 12.54 4.35 -33.38
CA ILE A 530 11.78 3.12 -33.64
C ILE A 530 12.64 1.87 -33.52
N THR A 531 13.83 1.87 -34.10
CA THR A 531 14.73 0.70 -34.12
C THR A 531 15.19 0.27 -32.73
N GLU A 532 15.14 1.17 -31.75
CA GLU A 532 15.56 0.91 -30.37
C GLU A 532 14.40 0.96 -29.38
N SER A 533 13.19 1.17 -29.88
CA SER A 533 11.99 1.28 -29.04
C SER A 533 12.18 2.30 -27.87
N ALA A 534 12.78 3.45 -28.18
CA ALA A 534 13.11 4.46 -27.18
C ALA A 534 12.37 5.78 -27.44
N LEU A 535 11.88 6.40 -26.34
CA LEU A 535 11.36 7.78 -26.31
C LEU A 535 12.44 8.71 -25.77
N ILE A 536 12.82 9.70 -26.56
CA ILE A 536 13.96 10.56 -26.27
C ILE A 536 13.49 12.02 -26.17
N PRO A 537 13.55 12.63 -24.98
CA PRO A 537 13.37 14.08 -24.86
C PRO A 537 14.47 14.79 -25.63
N CYS A 538 14.09 15.69 -26.51
CA CYS A 538 15.03 16.33 -27.41
C CYS A 538 14.66 17.80 -27.69
N GLU A 539 15.63 18.52 -28.23
CA GLU A 539 15.48 19.86 -28.81
C GLU A 539 15.68 19.80 -30.32
N ILE A 540 14.83 20.44 -31.07
CA ILE A 540 14.98 20.56 -32.52
C ILE A 540 16.19 21.46 -32.82
N ILE A 541 17.17 20.93 -33.55
CA ILE A 541 18.37 21.69 -33.89
C ILE A 541 18.16 22.48 -35.19
N SER A 542 17.84 21.76 -36.27
CA SER A 542 17.66 22.38 -37.59
C SER A 542 17.06 21.37 -38.58
N PRO A 543 16.61 21.82 -39.75
CA PRO A 543 16.46 20.94 -40.91
C PRO A 543 17.78 20.23 -41.21
N VAL A 544 17.70 19.01 -41.73
CA VAL A 544 18.89 18.24 -42.11
C VAL A 544 19.59 18.88 -43.30
N THR A 545 20.89 19.11 -43.18
CA THR A 545 21.77 19.50 -44.27
C THR A 545 22.68 18.33 -44.67
N LYS A 546 23.30 18.43 -45.85
CA LYS A 546 24.27 17.41 -46.31
C LYS A 546 25.44 17.25 -45.33
N GLU A 547 25.90 18.34 -44.75
CA GLU A 547 26.99 18.38 -43.78
C GLU A 547 26.60 17.67 -42.48
N LEU A 548 25.41 17.93 -41.97
CA LEU A 548 24.90 17.32 -40.77
C LEU A 548 24.69 15.80 -40.94
N LEU A 549 24.20 15.43 -42.14
CA LEU A 549 24.06 14.05 -42.53
C LEU A 549 25.39 13.31 -42.55
N TRP A 550 26.42 13.95 -43.12
CA TRP A 550 27.75 13.41 -43.18
C TRP A 550 28.41 13.26 -41.79
N GLU A 551 28.18 14.22 -40.92
CA GLU A 551 28.65 14.09 -39.52
C GLU A 551 28.03 12.88 -38.84
N ASN A 552 26.74 12.59 -39.05
CA ASN A 552 26.09 11.40 -38.52
C ASN A 552 26.63 10.12 -39.18
N ALA A 553 26.75 10.09 -40.51
CA ALA A 553 27.21 8.95 -41.26
C ALA A 553 28.65 8.53 -40.91
N LYS A 554 29.54 9.48 -40.62
CA LYS A 554 30.89 9.24 -40.11
C LYS A 554 30.87 8.49 -38.76
N LEU A 555 29.97 8.88 -37.88
CA LEU A 555 29.86 8.26 -36.57
C LEU A 555 29.32 6.83 -36.66
N GLU A 556 28.56 6.52 -37.67
CA GLU A 556 28.00 5.19 -37.92
C GLU A 556 28.94 4.27 -38.72
N GLY A 557 29.89 4.87 -39.45
CA GLY A 557 30.87 4.12 -40.22
C GLY A 557 30.32 3.43 -41.49
N PHE A 558 29.14 3.84 -41.95
CA PHE A 558 28.48 3.21 -43.11
C PHE A 558 29.06 3.70 -44.47
N TYR A 559 29.65 4.87 -44.52
CA TYR A 559 30.17 5.45 -45.74
C TYR A 559 31.65 5.81 -45.61
N ASN A 560 32.41 5.55 -46.68
CA ASN A 560 33.85 5.84 -46.71
C ASN A 560 34.17 7.27 -47.10
N SER A 561 33.26 7.95 -47.79
CA SER A 561 33.43 9.33 -48.20
C SER A 561 32.11 10.13 -48.21
N TYR A 562 32.22 11.44 -48.19
CA TYR A 562 31.08 12.35 -48.32
C TYR A 562 30.35 12.16 -49.64
N GLU A 563 31.11 11.97 -50.73
CA GLU A 563 30.57 11.75 -52.06
C GLU A 563 29.76 10.45 -52.14
N ASP A 564 30.23 9.36 -51.55
CA ASP A 564 29.51 8.09 -51.52
C ASP A 564 28.18 8.25 -50.78
N MET A 565 28.19 8.92 -49.63
CA MET A 565 26.97 9.19 -48.86
C MET A 565 25.98 10.08 -49.67
N VAL A 566 26.45 11.14 -50.30
CA VAL A 566 25.59 12.03 -51.08
C VAL A 566 24.97 11.32 -52.27
N GLN A 567 25.73 10.44 -52.92
CA GLN A 567 25.23 9.66 -54.03
C GLN A 567 24.16 8.65 -53.65
N ASP A 568 24.27 8.04 -52.45
CA ASP A 568 23.36 6.99 -51.98
C ASP A 568 22.15 7.56 -51.24
N MET A 569 22.35 8.55 -50.37
CA MET A 569 21.31 8.99 -49.42
C MET A 569 20.60 10.29 -49.79
N TRP A 570 21.19 11.17 -50.61
CA TRP A 570 20.58 12.48 -50.81
C TRP A 570 19.33 12.49 -51.68
N ASP A 571 19.18 11.50 -52.54
CA ASP A 571 17.99 11.36 -53.42
C ASP A 571 16.77 10.74 -52.71
N TRP A 572 16.92 10.38 -51.44
CA TRP A 572 15.78 9.97 -50.65
C TRP A 572 14.91 11.14 -50.25
N ASP A 573 13.59 11.01 -50.32
CA ASP A 573 12.61 12.02 -49.93
C ASP A 573 12.71 12.25 -48.39
N TRP A 574 13.45 13.30 -48.03
CA TRP A 574 13.90 13.54 -46.64
C TRP A 574 12.77 14.00 -45.75
N ASP A 575 12.32 13.11 -44.92
CA ASP A 575 11.36 13.35 -43.85
C ASP A 575 12.02 13.41 -42.48
N VAL A 576 13.30 13.76 -42.42
CA VAL A 576 14.06 13.74 -41.16
C VAL A 576 14.40 15.13 -40.66
N VAL A 577 14.45 15.24 -39.34
CA VAL A 577 14.83 16.46 -38.61
C VAL A 577 15.98 16.11 -37.68
N ALA A 578 16.96 16.98 -37.56
CA ALA A 578 18.03 16.82 -36.60
C ALA A 578 17.56 17.26 -35.20
N VAL A 579 17.75 16.43 -34.24
CA VAL A 579 17.36 16.67 -32.84
C VAL A 579 18.54 16.42 -31.90
N ARG A 580 18.67 17.25 -30.85
CA ARG A 580 19.63 17.06 -29.79
C ARG A 580 18.95 16.41 -28.61
N PRO A 581 19.37 15.20 -28.16
CA PRO A 581 18.87 14.63 -26.92
C PRO A 581 19.09 15.58 -25.74
N LEU A 582 18.08 15.73 -24.87
CA LEU A 582 18.20 16.48 -23.61
C LEU A 582 18.76 15.62 -22.47
N ILE A 583 18.97 14.35 -22.74
CA ILE A 583 19.60 13.36 -21.86
C ILE A 583 20.80 12.76 -22.58
N GLU A 584 21.73 12.16 -21.84
CA GLU A 584 22.78 11.35 -22.44
C GLU A 584 22.15 10.10 -23.07
N TYR A 585 22.14 10.05 -24.40
CA TYR A 585 21.55 8.94 -25.13
C TYR A 585 22.62 8.23 -25.99
N LYS A 586 22.75 6.95 -25.73
CA LYS A 586 23.67 6.06 -26.48
C LYS A 586 22.85 4.98 -27.16
N PRO A 587 22.71 5.00 -28.49
CA PRO A 587 22.07 3.92 -29.24
C PRO A 587 22.77 2.56 -28.99
N LEU A 588 21.99 1.46 -28.99
CA LEU A 588 22.50 0.10 -28.69
C LEU A 588 23.66 -0.34 -29.56
N LEU A 589 23.65 0.06 -30.85
CA LEU A 589 24.68 -0.29 -31.81
C LEU A 589 25.84 0.74 -31.88
N CYS A 590 25.85 1.75 -31.01
CA CYS A 590 26.87 2.78 -31.02
C CYS A 590 27.83 2.64 -29.84
N GLU A 591 29.12 2.88 -30.07
CA GLU A 591 30.13 2.83 -29.00
C GLU A 591 30.09 4.06 -28.08
N THR A 592 29.58 5.19 -28.56
CA THR A 592 29.55 6.48 -27.87
C THR A 592 28.18 7.13 -27.90
N PRO A 593 27.81 7.97 -26.91
CA PRO A 593 26.60 8.78 -26.97
C PRO A 593 26.55 9.64 -28.23
N ARG A 594 25.36 9.83 -28.77
CA ARG A 594 25.16 10.66 -29.97
C ARG A 594 24.90 12.10 -29.57
N PRO A 595 25.62 13.08 -30.17
CA PRO A 595 25.40 14.50 -29.93
C PRO A 595 24.10 15.01 -30.57
N PHE A 596 23.62 14.33 -31.59
CA PHE A 596 22.34 14.57 -32.25
C PHE A 596 21.84 13.29 -32.92
N LEU A 597 20.54 13.27 -33.24
CA LEU A 597 19.87 12.15 -33.90
C LEU A 597 19.14 12.71 -35.14
N LEU A 598 18.98 11.86 -36.14
CA LEU A 598 18.13 12.11 -37.29
C LEU A 598 16.83 11.35 -37.09
N ILE A 599 15.74 12.09 -36.89
CA ILE A 599 14.43 11.53 -36.56
C ILE A 599 13.41 11.94 -37.62
N SER A 600 12.62 11.00 -38.11
CA SER A 600 11.50 11.36 -38.98
C SER A 600 10.56 12.32 -38.27
N ARG A 601 10.12 13.38 -38.98
CA ARG A 601 9.24 14.43 -38.45
C ARG A 601 7.89 13.88 -37.98
N VAL A 602 7.46 12.72 -38.49
CA VAL A 602 6.25 12.03 -38.03
C VAL A 602 6.43 11.33 -36.69
N HIS A 603 7.67 11.11 -36.27
CA HIS A 603 8.02 10.53 -34.98
C HIS A 603 8.38 11.57 -33.91
N LEU A 604 8.06 12.85 -34.15
CA LEU A 604 8.22 13.95 -33.22
C LEU A 604 6.88 14.34 -32.60
N PHE A 605 6.82 14.41 -31.29
CA PHE A 605 5.62 14.68 -30.52
C PHE A 605 5.78 15.89 -29.62
N PRO A 606 4.69 16.59 -29.25
CA PRO A 606 4.77 17.74 -28.37
C PRO A 606 5.43 17.37 -27.04
N TYR A 607 6.49 18.08 -26.71
CA TYR A 607 7.10 18.02 -25.39
C TYR A 607 6.37 19.03 -24.51
N LYS A 608 5.49 18.55 -23.62
CA LYS A 608 4.97 19.39 -22.56
C LYS A 608 6.01 19.38 -21.45
N GLU A 609 6.62 20.52 -21.14
CA GLU A 609 7.38 20.66 -19.90
C GLU A 609 6.44 20.32 -18.76
N PHE A 610 6.79 19.30 -18.01
CA PHE A 610 6.16 18.99 -16.76
C PHE A 610 6.67 20.02 -15.77
N SER A 611 5.90 21.09 -15.56
CA SER A 611 6.16 21.99 -14.43
C SER A 611 5.97 21.18 -13.16
N VAL A 612 7.05 21.09 -12.41
CA VAL A 612 7.15 20.53 -11.06
C VAL A 612 6.13 21.20 -10.13
#